data_44b0887ce5f2b1c9cb39b272a75fbfc1
#
_entry.id   44b0887ce5f2b1c9cb39b272a75fbfc1
#
_cell.length_a   1.000
_cell.length_b   1.000
_cell.length_c   1.000
_cell.angle_alpha   90.00
_cell.angle_beta   90.00
_cell.angle_gamma   90.00
#
_symmetry.space_group_name_H-M   'P 1'
#
loop_
_entity.id
_entity.type
_entity.pdbx_description
1 polymer ?
#
loop_
_entity_poly.entity_id
_entity_poly.type
_entity_poly.pdbx_seq_one_letter_code
_entity_poly.pdbx_strand_id
1 'polypeptide(L)'
;MKCDECFGASFNDCERCKKMTGKEYQKLAMRTCSIPYKNKEGRLYHAVFGLTSEAGEVAGILQKVYQGHEFDKEHIKKELGDCLWMIAEACEALDLDMDDVMQTNIDKLKARYPEGFSADR
;
A
#
# COMPACT_ATOMS: atom_id res chain seq x y z
N MET A 1 -10.76 15.11 -18.91
CA MET A 1 -10.96 16.15 -17.89
C MET A 1 -9.67 16.97 -17.79
N LYS A 2 -9.78 18.28 -17.71
CA LYS A 2 -8.62 19.16 -17.59
C LYS A 2 -8.39 19.52 -16.14
N CYS A 3 -7.14 19.68 -15.77
CA CYS A 3 -6.76 20.08 -14.42
C CYS A 3 -6.77 21.61 -14.31
N ASP A 4 -7.62 22.14 -13.47
CA ASP A 4 -7.75 23.59 -13.27
C ASP A 4 -6.48 24.20 -12.63
N GLU A 5 -5.75 23.41 -11.85
CA GLU A 5 -4.50 23.84 -11.20
C GLU A 5 -3.28 23.76 -12.13
N CYS A 6 -3.40 23.07 -13.27
CA CYS A 6 -2.32 22.82 -14.21
C CYS A 6 -2.51 23.52 -15.56
N PHE A 7 -3.22 24.64 -15.59
CA PHE A 7 -3.40 25.50 -16.78
C PHE A 7 -3.92 24.77 -18.00
N GLY A 8 -4.83 23.80 -17.81
CA GLY A 8 -5.52 23.12 -18.89
C GLY A 8 -4.80 21.92 -19.49
N ALA A 9 -3.70 21.46 -18.88
CA ALA A 9 -3.09 20.19 -19.27
C ALA A 9 -4.04 19.02 -18.99
N SER A 10 -3.98 17.99 -19.82
CA SER A 10 -4.74 16.76 -19.60
C SER A 10 -4.35 16.12 -18.26
N PHE A 11 -5.30 15.51 -17.57
CA PHE A 11 -5.02 14.75 -16.34
C PHE A 11 -3.93 13.69 -16.52
N ASN A 12 -3.84 13.11 -17.71
CA ASN A 12 -2.83 12.08 -18.00
C ASN A 12 -1.44 12.65 -18.26
N ASP A 13 -1.36 13.92 -18.63
CA ASP A 13 -0.08 14.58 -18.97
C ASP A 13 0.44 15.46 -17.81
N CYS A 14 -0.36 15.62 -16.76
CA CYS A 14 0.01 16.46 -15.64
C CYS A 14 0.62 15.59 -14.53
N GLU A 15 1.91 15.76 -14.24
CA GLU A 15 2.61 15.03 -13.18
C GLU A 15 1.91 15.17 -11.82
N ARG A 16 1.28 16.33 -11.55
CA ARG A 16 0.56 16.57 -10.29
C ARG A 16 -0.79 15.89 -10.24
N CYS A 17 -1.45 15.74 -11.39
CA CYS A 17 -2.79 15.16 -11.49
C CYS A 17 -2.77 13.68 -11.82
N LYS A 18 -1.65 13.16 -12.26
CA LYS A 18 -1.46 11.75 -12.56
C LYS A 18 -1.66 10.93 -11.29
N LYS A 19 -2.69 10.11 -11.27
CA LYS A 19 -2.95 9.23 -10.13
C LYS A 19 -1.90 8.13 -10.08
N MET A 20 -1.32 7.96 -8.90
CA MET A 20 -0.37 6.88 -8.65
C MET A 20 -1.08 5.53 -8.75
N THR A 21 -0.56 4.64 -9.58
CA THR A 21 -1.00 3.24 -9.64
C THR A 21 -0.22 2.41 -8.63
N GLY A 22 -0.68 1.19 -8.34
CA GLY A 22 0.08 0.25 -7.51
C GLY A 22 1.44 -0.09 -8.12
N LYS A 23 1.49 -0.23 -9.44
CA LYS A 23 2.75 -0.47 -10.17
C LYS A 23 3.74 0.69 -10.04
N GLU A 24 3.26 1.92 -10.17
CA GLU A 24 4.11 3.11 -9.99
C GLU A 24 4.60 3.22 -8.55
N TYR A 25 3.72 2.97 -7.58
CA TYR A 25 4.09 2.96 -6.18
C TYR A 25 5.18 1.91 -5.90
N GLN A 26 5.00 0.68 -6.39
CA GLN A 26 5.96 -0.40 -6.21
C GLN A 26 7.34 0.01 -6.75
N LYS A 27 7.39 0.58 -7.95
CA LYS A 27 8.63 1.06 -8.57
C LYS A 27 9.30 2.13 -7.72
N LEU A 28 8.54 3.12 -7.27
CA LEU A 28 9.08 4.21 -6.46
C LEU A 28 9.50 3.75 -5.06
N ALA A 29 8.71 2.88 -4.43
CA ALA A 29 9.03 2.31 -3.12
C ALA A 29 10.34 1.52 -3.17
N MET A 30 10.56 0.73 -4.21
CA MET A 30 11.75 -0.10 -4.34
C MET A 30 13.04 0.70 -4.55
N ARG A 31 12.96 1.99 -4.88
CA ARG A 31 14.13 2.87 -4.92
C ARG A 31 14.81 2.99 -3.56
N THR A 32 14.07 2.83 -2.48
CA THR A 32 14.61 2.88 -1.11
C THR A 32 14.94 1.50 -0.55
N CYS A 33 14.76 0.46 -1.35
CA CYS A 33 15.09 -0.90 -0.96
C CYS A 33 16.59 -1.14 -1.18
N SER A 34 17.38 -0.93 -0.13
CA SER A 34 18.83 -1.09 -0.15
C SER A 34 19.28 -2.37 0.56
N ILE A 35 18.49 -3.42 0.40
CA ILE A 35 18.67 -4.62 1.21
C ILE A 35 19.84 -5.44 0.68
N PRO A 36 20.76 -5.85 1.56
CA PRO A 36 21.88 -6.71 1.18
C PRO A 36 21.44 -8.15 0.90
N TYR A 37 20.14 -8.43 0.84
CA TYR A 37 19.64 -9.76 0.56
C TYR A 37 19.85 -10.08 -0.91
N LYS A 38 20.72 -11.03 -1.16
CA LYS A 38 21.11 -11.43 -2.51
C LYS A 38 20.10 -12.33 -3.18
N ASN A 39 19.02 -12.75 -2.48
CA ASN A 39 18.02 -13.64 -3.03
C ASN A 39 16.59 -13.18 -2.72
N LYS A 40 15.66 -13.61 -3.57
CA LYS A 40 14.24 -13.25 -3.46
C LYS A 40 13.59 -13.79 -2.18
N GLU A 41 14.01 -14.96 -1.75
CA GLU A 41 13.49 -15.59 -0.52
C GLU A 41 13.78 -14.75 0.71
N GLY A 42 15.01 -14.26 0.87
CA GLY A 42 15.36 -13.38 1.97
C GLY A 42 14.59 -12.08 1.95
N ARG A 43 14.36 -11.51 0.77
CA ARG A 43 13.54 -10.31 0.61
C ARG A 43 12.09 -10.56 1.00
N LEU A 44 11.55 -11.72 0.63
CA LEU A 44 10.19 -12.10 1.00
C LEU A 44 10.03 -12.23 2.52
N TYR A 45 10.95 -12.91 3.18
CA TYR A 45 10.93 -13.00 4.65
C TYR A 45 11.02 -11.64 5.31
N HIS A 46 11.92 -10.79 4.84
CA HIS A 46 12.04 -9.41 5.34
C HIS A 46 10.71 -8.65 5.20
N ALA A 47 10.10 -8.72 4.02
CA ALA A 47 8.84 -8.02 3.73
C ALA A 47 7.69 -8.52 4.63
N VAL A 48 7.55 -9.83 4.78
CA VAL A 48 6.45 -10.42 5.58
C VAL A 48 6.63 -10.12 7.06
N PHE A 49 7.84 -10.26 7.59
CA PHE A 49 8.12 -9.90 8.99
C PHE A 49 7.97 -8.40 9.21
N GLY A 50 8.44 -7.59 8.25
CA GLY A 50 8.28 -6.15 8.28
C GLY A 50 6.82 -5.73 8.26
N LEU A 51 5.99 -6.37 7.46
CA LEU A 51 4.55 -6.09 7.42
C LEU A 51 3.89 -6.30 8.78
N THR A 52 4.23 -7.39 9.46
CA THR A 52 3.74 -7.66 10.83
C THR A 52 4.22 -6.60 11.81
N SER A 53 5.48 -6.20 11.71
CA SER A 53 6.08 -5.16 12.55
C SER A 53 5.38 -3.81 12.35
N GLU A 54 5.22 -3.40 11.10
CA GLU A 54 4.57 -2.11 10.77
C GLU A 54 3.07 -2.11 11.15
N ALA A 55 2.39 -3.24 10.99
CA ALA A 55 1.01 -3.38 11.47
C ALA A 55 0.94 -3.22 13.00
N GLY A 56 1.96 -3.72 13.71
CA GLY A 56 2.10 -3.50 15.15
C GLY A 56 2.28 -2.03 15.52
N GLU A 57 3.01 -1.25 14.72
CA GLU A 57 3.14 0.19 14.92
C GLU A 57 1.79 0.91 14.80
N VAL A 58 0.97 0.51 13.83
CA VAL A 58 -0.41 1.03 13.70
C VAL A 58 -1.22 0.70 14.96
N ALA A 59 -1.17 -0.55 15.41
CA ALA A 59 -1.86 -0.98 16.64
C ALA A 59 -1.39 -0.20 17.86
N GLY A 60 -0.08 0.08 17.96
CA GLY A 60 0.50 0.85 19.05
C GLY A 60 -0.03 2.27 19.14
N ILE A 61 -0.30 2.91 18.01
CA ILE A 61 -0.91 4.24 17.96
C ILE A 61 -2.29 4.21 18.62
N LEU A 62 -3.12 3.24 18.25
CA LEU A 62 -4.47 3.09 18.80
C LEU A 62 -4.45 2.68 20.28
N GLN A 63 -3.47 1.88 20.68
CA GLN A 63 -3.26 1.52 22.09
C GLN A 63 -3.02 2.77 22.94
N LYS A 64 -2.20 3.70 22.45
CA LYS A 64 -1.96 4.98 23.13
C LYS A 64 -3.23 5.80 23.25
N VAL A 65 -4.05 5.84 22.19
CA VAL A 65 -5.36 6.53 22.23
C VAL A 65 -6.24 5.91 23.32
N TYR A 66 -6.29 4.60 23.38
CA TYR A 66 -7.03 3.90 24.43
C TYR A 66 -6.52 4.24 25.83
N GLN A 67 -5.23 4.53 25.96
CA GLN A 67 -4.60 4.95 27.23
C GLN A 67 -4.78 6.44 27.53
N GLY A 68 -5.48 7.20 26.69
CA GLY A 68 -5.80 8.60 26.91
C GLY A 68 -5.00 9.62 26.10
N HIS A 69 -4.13 9.17 25.20
CA HIS A 69 -3.43 10.05 24.28
C HIS A 69 -4.34 10.53 23.14
N GLU A 70 -4.06 11.68 22.59
CA GLU A 70 -4.80 12.19 21.43
C GLU A 70 -4.50 11.34 20.18
N PHE A 71 -5.52 11.20 19.33
CA PHE A 71 -5.38 10.51 18.04
C PHE A 71 -4.66 11.41 17.04
N ASP A 72 -3.54 10.93 16.52
CA ASP A 72 -2.75 11.61 15.49
C ASP A 72 -2.98 10.90 14.14
N LYS A 73 -3.86 11.48 13.33
CA LYS A 73 -4.23 10.95 12.01
C LYS A 73 -3.03 10.93 11.04
N GLU A 74 -2.17 11.96 11.12
CA GLU A 74 -0.99 12.04 10.25
C GLU A 74 0.05 10.96 10.62
N HIS A 75 0.17 10.64 11.89
CA HIS A 75 1.06 9.57 12.33
C HIS A 75 0.59 8.21 11.81
N ILE A 76 -0.69 7.87 11.99
CA ILE A 76 -1.22 6.59 11.51
C ILE A 76 -1.14 6.47 9.99
N LYS A 77 -1.32 7.57 9.27
CA LYS A 77 -1.17 7.63 7.81
C LYS A 77 0.23 7.22 7.38
N LYS A 78 1.26 7.67 8.08
CA LYS A 78 2.66 7.30 7.80
C LYS A 78 2.90 5.82 8.05
N GLU A 79 2.40 5.28 9.16
CA GLU A 79 2.55 3.87 9.50
C GLU A 79 1.80 2.96 8.53
N LEU A 80 0.63 3.39 8.04
CA LEU A 80 -0.09 2.67 6.98
C LEU A 80 0.73 2.66 5.68
N GLY A 81 1.42 3.76 5.39
CA GLY A 81 2.35 3.83 4.26
C GLY A 81 3.50 2.84 4.40
N ASP A 82 4.03 2.67 5.60
CA ASP A 82 5.10 1.69 5.86
C ASP A 82 4.61 0.25 5.65
N CYS A 83 3.35 -0.05 5.97
CA CYS A 83 2.73 -1.33 5.64
C CYS A 83 2.69 -1.54 4.11
N LEU A 84 2.30 -0.51 3.35
CA LEU A 84 2.29 -0.57 1.89
C LEU A 84 3.69 -0.82 1.32
N TRP A 85 4.73 -0.22 1.91
CA TRP A 85 6.10 -0.44 1.49
C TRP A 85 6.50 -1.91 1.61
N MET A 86 6.14 -2.55 2.72
CA MET A 86 6.41 -3.98 2.94
C MET A 86 5.65 -4.86 1.95
N ILE A 87 4.41 -4.48 1.60
CA ILE A 87 3.64 -5.17 0.56
C ILE A 87 4.33 -5.03 -0.80
N ALA A 88 4.81 -3.84 -1.14
CA ALA A 88 5.54 -3.60 -2.39
C ALA A 88 6.80 -4.46 -2.48
N GLU A 89 7.55 -4.57 -1.39
CA GLU A 89 8.74 -5.43 -1.33
C GLU A 89 8.38 -6.90 -1.53
N ALA A 90 7.31 -7.38 -0.89
CA ALA A 90 6.84 -8.76 -1.06
C ALA A 90 6.45 -9.02 -2.52
N CYS A 91 5.75 -8.09 -3.16
CA CYS A 91 5.40 -8.19 -4.57
C CYS A 91 6.65 -8.28 -5.44
N GLU A 92 7.63 -7.42 -5.19
CA GLU A 92 8.90 -7.44 -5.93
C GLU A 92 9.63 -8.77 -5.75
N ALA A 93 9.67 -9.29 -4.52
CA ALA A 93 10.33 -10.57 -4.22
C ALA A 93 9.66 -11.75 -4.92
N LEU A 94 8.35 -11.67 -5.16
CA LEU A 94 7.56 -12.72 -5.79
C LEU A 94 7.37 -12.51 -7.30
N ASP A 95 7.99 -11.51 -7.89
CA ASP A 95 7.80 -11.10 -9.30
C ASP A 95 6.33 -10.81 -9.62
N LEU A 96 5.61 -10.23 -8.65
CA LEU A 96 4.22 -9.81 -8.80
C LEU A 96 4.14 -8.31 -9.05
N ASP A 97 3.18 -7.92 -9.86
CA ASP A 97 2.80 -6.52 -10.06
C ASP A 97 1.74 -6.17 -9.01
N MET A 98 1.94 -5.08 -8.30
CA MET A 98 1.02 -4.63 -7.26
C MET A 98 -0.38 -4.33 -7.81
N ASP A 99 -0.49 -3.83 -9.05
CA ASP A 99 -1.78 -3.65 -9.71
C ASP A 99 -2.53 -4.98 -9.87
N ASP A 100 -1.80 -6.04 -10.19
CA ASP A 100 -2.35 -7.38 -10.36
C ASP A 100 -2.84 -7.94 -9.02
N VAL A 101 -2.09 -7.72 -7.96
CA VAL A 101 -2.50 -8.12 -6.60
C VAL A 101 -3.77 -7.38 -6.19
N MET A 102 -3.86 -6.10 -6.48
CA MET A 102 -5.04 -5.27 -6.21
C MET A 102 -6.25 -5.77 -7.00
N GLN A 103 -6.08 -6.03 -8.29
CA GLN A 103 -7.15 -6.53 -9.16
C GLN A 103 -7.63 -7.91 -8.73
N THR A 104 -6.70 -8.80 -8.39
CA THR A 104 -7.03 -10.15 -7.88
C THR A 104 -7.89 -10.06 -6.62
N ASN A 105 -7.57 -9.13 -5.72
CA ASN A 105 -8.35 -8.91 -4.51
C ASN A 105 -9.76 -8.41 -4.83
N ILE A 106 -9.89 -7.44 -5.73
CA ILE A 106 -11.20 -6.91 -6.15
C ILE A 106 -12.04 -8.02 -6.80
N ASP A 107 -11.45 -8.83 -7.69
CA ASP A 107 -12.15 -9.92 -8.36
C ASP A 107 -12.66 -10.97 -7.37
N LYS A 108 -11.85 -11.32 -6.38
CA LYS A 108 -12.23 -12.21 -5.29
C LYS A 108 -13.42 -11.66 -4.49
N LEU A 109 -13.40 -10.38 -4.17
CA LEU A 109 -14.46 -9.71 -3.42
C LEU A 109 -15.77 -9.65 -4.21
N LYS A 110 -15.68 -9.37 -5.52
CA LYS A 110 -16.86 -9.37 -6.42
C LYS A 110 -17.48 -10.75 -6.54
N ALA A 111 -16.66 -11.79 -6.64
CA ALA A 111 -17.13 -13.16 -6.71
C ALA A 111 -17.84 -13.59 -5.42
N ARG A 112 -17.29 -13.18 -4.26
CA ARG A 112 -17.88 -13.50 -2.95
C ARG A 112 -19.10 -12.65 -2.63
N TYR A 113 -19.08 -11.38 -2.99
CA TYR A 113 -20.13 -10.40 -2.67
C TYR A 113 -20.55 -9.64 -3.94
N PRO A 114 -21.25 -10.29 -4.87
CA PRO A 114 -21.62 -9.65 -6.16
C PRO A 114 -22.53 -8.44 -5.99
N GLU A 115 -23.32 -8.40 -4.91
CA GLU A 115 -24.24 -7.32 -4.58
C GLU A 115 -23.75 -6.47 -3.38
N GLY A 116 -22.45 -6.52 -3.07
CA GLY A 116 -21.89 -5.91 -1.88
C GLY A 116 -21.90 -6.86 -0.70
N PHE A 117 -21.49 -6.37 0.48
CA PHE A 117 -21.34 -7.21 1.67
C PHE A 117 -22.65 -7.91 2.05
N SER A 118 -22.54 -9.21 2.40
CA SER A 118 -23.62 -10.00 2.96
C SER A 118 -23.05 -10.86 4.08
N ALA A 119 -23.73 -10.86 5.25
CA ALA A 119 -23.33 -11.67 6.40
C ALA A 119 -23.47 -13.18 6.15
N ASP A 120 -24.22 -13.57 5.12
CA ASP A 120 -24.48 -14.97 4.78
C ASP A 120 -23.37 -15.60 3.89
N ARG A 121 -22.32 -14.84 3.57
CA ARG A 121 -21.22 -15.29 2.68
C ARG A 121 -19.86 -15.09 3.29
#